data_a89265e55a62e1bfb1e0cd072730e7a9
#
_entry.id   a89265e55a62e1bfb1e0cd072730e7a9
#
_cell.length_a   1.000
_cell.length_b   1.000
_cell.length_c   1.000
_cell.angle_alpha   90.00
_cell.angle_beta   90.00
_cell.angle_gamma   90.00
#
_symmetry.space_group_name_H-M   'P 1'
#
loop_
_entity.id
_entity.type
_entity.pdbx_description
1 polymer ?
#
loop_
_entity_poly.entity_id
_entity_poly.type
_entity_poly.pdbx_seq_one_letter_code
_entity_poly.pdbx_strand_id
1 'polypeptide(L)'
;MVTIRLSRSGAKKKPFFHITVTDSRKPRDGRFIERIGYFNPIAKGKEVRLKVDHERIDYWLGVGASLSDKVALLVKQSKFTPEEQENYFKFKEEKRIKILSKKKEKALKEATPEPEAEATSEAEATPEPEAEA
;
A
#
# COMPACT_ATOMS: atom_id res chain seq x y z
N MET A 1 -19.47 14.72 -14.85
CA MET A 1 -18.07 15.10 -14.63
C MET A 1 -17.19 14.01 -15.22
N VAL A 2 -16.24 14.37 -16.08
CA VAL A 2 -15.33 13.42 -16.72
C VAL A 2 -14.13 13.16 -15.80
N THR A 3 -13.77 11.89 -15.63
CA THR A 3 -12.67 11.48 -14.74
C THR A 3 -11.74 10.50 -15.46
N ILE A 4 -10.44 10.69 -15.31
CA ILE A 4 -9.42 9.76 -15.79
C ILE A 4 -9.07 8.83 -14.65
N ARG A 5 -9.37 7.55 -14.81
CA ARG A 5 -9.20 6.54 -13.77
C ARG A 5 -8.74 5.19 -14.31
N LEU A 6 -8.35 4.30 -13.40
CA LEU A 6 -7.98 2.94 -13.73
C LEU A 6 -9.23 2.05 -13.85
N SER A 7 -9.38 1.36 -14.96
CA SER A 7 -10.30 0.26 -15.16
C SER A 7 -9.55 -1.06 -15.04
N ARG A 8 -10.11 -2.02 -14.30
CA ARG A 8 -9.47 -3.32 -14.11
C ARG A 8 -9.83 -4.26 -15.25
N SER A 9 -8.81 -4.92 -15.78
CA SER A 9 -8.91 -5.99 -16.75
C SER A 9 -8.01 -7.16 -16.32
N GLY A 10 -7.94 -8.20 -17.12
CA GLY A 10 -7.12 -9.36 -16.83
C GLY A 10 -7.81 -10.44 -16.01
N ALA A 11 -7.12 -11.56 -15.81
CA ALA A 11 -7.63 -12.73 -15.12
C ALA A 11 -7.55 -12.62 -13.59
N LYS A 12 -8.19 -13.58 -12.90
CA LYS A 12 -8.07 -13.75 -11.44
C LYS A 12 -6.59 -13.95 -11.07
N LYS A 13 -6.10 -13.20 -10.09
CA LYS A 13 -4.68 -13.16 -9.65
C LYS A 13 -3.68 -12.56 -10.64
N LYS A 14 -4.10 -12.15 -11.86
CA LYS A 14 -3.27 -11.44 -12.83
C LYS A 14 -3.93 -10.11 -13.22
N PRO A 15 -3.95 -9.11 -12.33
CA PRO A 15 -4.58 -7.83 -12.62
C PRO A 15 -3.81 -7.08 -13.70
N PHE A 16 -4.55 -6.49 -14.62
CA PHE A 16 -4.09 -5.56 -15.62
C PHE A 16 -5.01 -4.35 -15.59
N PHE A 17 -4.47 -3.15 -15.71
CA PHE A 17 -5.25 -1.94 -15.61
C PHE A 17 -5.12 -1.10 -16.88
N HIS A 18 -6.26 -0.62 -17.37
CA HIS A 18 -6.32 0.40 -18.41
C HIS A 18 -6.52 1.78 -17.78
N ILE A 19 -5.85 2.77 -18.32
CA ILE A 19 -6.08 4.18 -17.98
C ILE A 19 -7.15 4.66 -18.94
N THR A 20 -8.33 4.99 -18.41
CA THR A 20 -9.52 5.32 -19.20
C THR A 20 -10.12 6.64 -18.79
N VAL A 21 -10.65 7.35 -19.75
CA VAL A 21 -11.48 8.53 -19.57
C VAL A 21 -12.93 8.08 -19.52
N THR A 22 -13.63 8.43 -18.47
CA THR A 22 -15.01 8.00 -18.26
C THR A 22 -15.80 9.02 -17.46
N ASP A 23 -17.13 8.94 -17.52
CA ASP A 23 -17.98 9.69 -16.60
C ASP A 23 -17.90 9.12 -15.19
N SER A 24 -17.78 10.00 -14.19
CA SER A 24 -17.68 9.64 -12.76
C SER A 24 -18.85 8.79 -12.27
N ARG A 25 -20.03 8.96 -12.86
CA ARG A 25 -21.26 8.22 -12.52
C ARG A 25 -21.26 6.77 -12.98
N LYS A 26 -20.39 6.41 -13.94
CA LYS A 26 -20.35 5.07 -14.50
C LYS A 26 -19.53 4.12 -13.62
N PRO A 27 -19.83 2.80 -13.62
CA PRO A 27 -19.05 1.82 -12.89
C PRO A 27 -17.59 1.79 -13.37
N ARG A 28 -16.68 1.35 -12.52
CA ARG A 28 -15.23 1.37 -12.77
C ARG A 28 -14.83 0.67 -14.08
N ASP A 29 -15.37 -0.50 -14.32
CA ASP A 29 -15.03 -1.37 -15.45
C ASP A 29 -16.09 -1.31 -16.56
N GLY A 30 -16.98 -0.31 -16.51
CA GLY A 30 -18.03 -0.10 -17.49
C GLY A 30 -17.56 0.63 -18.75
N ARG A 31 -18.55 1.13 -19.52
CA ARG A 31 -18.28 1.88 -20.74
C ARG A 31 -17.45 3.12 -20.46
N PHE A 32 -16.39 3.31 -21.23
CA PHE A 32 -15.50 4.47 -21.19
C PHE A 32 -15.57 5.26 -22.51
N ILE A 33 -15.06 6.49 -22.50
CA ILE A 33 -15.01 7.37 -23.66
C ILE A 33 -13.76 7.07 -24.48
N GLU A 34 -12.59 7.04 -23.82
CA GLU A 34 -11.30 6.81 -24.45
C GLU A 34 -10.36 6.05 -23.53
N ARG A 35 -9.46 5.26 -24.10
CA ARG A 35 -8.37 4.59 -23.41
C ARG A 35 -7.05 5.29 -23.74
N ILE A 36 -6.41 5.89 -22.74
CA ILE A 36 -5.18 6.68 -22.87
C ILE A 36 -3.92 5.84 -22.65
N GLY A 37 -4.03 4.73 -21.94
CA GLY A 37 -2.87 3.91 -21.65
C GLY A 37 -3.19 2.66 -20.86
N TYR A 38 -2.13 2.04 -20.34
CA TYR A 38 -2.25 0.85 -19.48
C TYR A 38 -1.18 0.82 -18.39
N PHE A 39 -1.49 0.08 -17.34
CA PHE A 39 -0.58 -0.22 -16.24
C PHE A 39 -0.62 -1.70 -15.90
N ASN A 40 0.54 -2.37 -16.00
CA ASN A 40 0.72 -3.76 -15.61
C ASN A 40 1.53 -3.84 -14.30
N PRO A 41 0.91 -4.11 -13.14
CA PRO A 41 1.61 -4.19 -11.87
C PRO A 41 2.52 -5.42 -11.74
N ILE A 42 2.30 -6.45 -12.56
CA ILE A 42 2.99 -7.75 -12.49
C ILE A 42 4.08 -7.85 -13.57
N ALA A 43 4.27 -6.81 -14.37
CA ALA A 43 5.28 -6.81 -15.43
C ALA A 43 6.65 -7.27 -14.90
N LYS A 44 7.27 -8.22 -15.62
CA LYS A 44 8.58 -8.78 -15.29
C LYS A 44 9.54 -8.65 -16.48
N GLY A 45 10.81 -8.45 -16.15
CA GLY A 45 11.85 -8.38 -17.16
C GLY A 45 11.64 -7.25 -18.17
N LYS A 46 11.59 -7.57 -19.46
CA LYS A 46 11.48 -6.61 -20.57
C LYS A 46 10.05 -6.09 -20.84
N GLU A 47 9.06 -6.51 -20.06
CA GLU A 47 7.70 -6.05 -20.24
C GLU A 47 7.53 -4.58 -19.85
N VAL A 48 6.85 -3.80 -20.69
CA VAL A 48 6.52 -2.41 -20.39
C VAL A 48 5.45 -2.36 -19.30
N ARG A 49 5.84 -1.89 -18.12
CA ARG A 49 4.96 -1.80 -16.96
C ARG A 49 3.91 -0.72 -17.07
N LEU A 50 4.27 0.40 -17.65
CA LEU A 50 3.42 1.58 -17.74
C LEU A 50 3.58 2.23 -19.13
N LYS A 51 2.48 2.39 -19.83
CA LYS A 51 2.39 3.16 -21.06
C LYS A 51 1.29 4.19 -20.92
N VAL A 52 1.63 5.46 -21.13
CA VAL A 52 0.72 6.60 -20.99
C VAL A 52 0.92 7.53 -22.16
N ASP A 53 -0.18 7.96 -22.74
CA ASP A 53 -0.21 9.01 -23.74
C ASP A 53 -0.41 10.36 -23.03
N HIS A 54 0.68 11.13 -22.94
CA HIS A 54 0.67 12.41 -22.23
C HIS A 54 -0.14 13.47 -22.97
N GLU A 55 -0.09 13.51 -24.30
CA GLU A 55 -0.81 14.48 -25.12
C GLU A 55 -2.32 14.36 -24.89
N ARG A 56 -2.81 13.14 -24.84
CA ARG A 56 -4.24 12.87 -24.59
C ARG A 56 -4.66 13.23 -23.17
N ILE A 57 -3.77 13.00 -22.20
CA ILE A 57 -4.05 13.42 -20.82
C ILE A 57 -4.15 14.93 -20.73
N ASP A 58 -3.19 15.64 -21.29
CA ASP A 58 -3.15 17.11 -21.25
C ASP A 58 -4.37 17.72 -21.98
N TYR A 59 -4.79 17.13 -23.09
CA TYR A 59 -6.03 17.50 -23.77
C TYR A 59 -7.26 17.37 -22.84
N TRP A 60 -7.44 16.22 -22.20
CA TRP A 60 -8.59 16.00 -21.32
C TRP A 60 -8.56 16.85 -20.07
N LEU A 61 -7.39 17.15 -19.53
CA LEU A 61 -7.24 18.11 -18.44
C LEU A 61 -7.66 19.52 -18.87
N GLY A 62 -7.28 19.93 -20.07
CA GLY A 62 -7.70 21.19 -20.67
C GLY A 62 -9.22 21.31 -20.86
N VAL A 63 -9.88 20.21 -21.15
CA VAL A 63 -11.37 20.12 -21.24
C VAL A 63 -12.05 20.09 -19.86
N GLY A 64 -11.29 19.96 -18.77
CA GLY A 64 -11.82 19.96 -17.40
C GLY A 64 -12.06 18.56 -16.81
N ALA A 65 -11.41 17.53 -17.33
CA ALA A 65 -11.41 16.22 -16.70
C ALA A 65 -10.56 16.20 -15.42
N SER A 66 -10.98 15.43 -14.42
CA SER A 66 -10.21 15.22 -13.19
C SER A 66 -9.38 13.95 -13.26
N LEU A 67 -8.17 13.98 -12.68
CA LEU A 67 -7.35 12.79 -12.48
C LEU A 67 -7.70 12.12 -11.14
N SER A 68 -7.81 10.80 -11.13
CA SER A 68 -7.81 10.08 -9.87
C SER A 68 -6.39 10.04 -9.27
N ASP A 69 -6.26 9.97 -7.94
CA ASP A 69 -4.97 9.99 -7.21
C ASP A 69 -3.98 8.95 -7.74
N LYS A 70 -4.46 7.74 -8.05
CA LYS A 70 -3.63 6.67 -8.59
C LYS A 70 -3.10 6.97 -9.99
N VAL A 71 -3.94 7.54 -10.85
CA VAL A 71 -3.51 7.95 -12.20
C VAL A 71 -2.54 9.11 -12.12
N ALA A 72 -2.76 10.09 -11.25
CA ALA A 72 -1.83 11.21 -11.04
C ALA A 72 -0.43 10.72 -10.64
N LEU A 73 -0.33 9.73 -9.75
CA LEU A 73 0.94 9.08 -9.38
C LEU A 73 1.59 8.36 -10.56
N LEU A 74 0.81 7.61 -11.36
CA LEU A 74 1.33 6.90 -12.53
C LEU A 74 1.83 7.86 -13.62
N VAL A 75 1.11 8.95 -13.85
CA VAL A 75 1.54 10.00 -14.79
C VAL A 75 2.86 10.65 -14.35
N LYS A 76 3.03 10.91 -13.06
CA LYS A 76 4.31 11.37 -12.52
C LYS A 76 5.42 10.35 -12.75
N GLN A 77 5.14 9.06 -12.48
CA GLN A 77 6.12 7.98 -12.67
C GLN A 77 6.51 7.78 -14.15
N SER A 78 5.59 7.98 -15.08
CA SER A 78 5.88 7.84 -16.51
C SER A 78 6.77 8.96 -17.07
N LYS A 79 6.89 10.09 -16.37
CA LYS A 79 7.79 11.21 -16.69
C LYS A 79 9.21 11.01 -16.14
N PHE A 80 9.42 10.03 -15.24
CA PHE A 80 10.74 9.76 -14.69
C PHE A 80 11.65 9.07 -15.71
N THR A 81 12.92 9.43 -15.68
CA THR A 81 13.97 8.70 -16.40
C THR A 81 14.09 7.26 -15.87
N PRO A 82 14.65 6.31 -16.63
CA PRO A 82 14.83 4.93 -16.15
C PRO A 82 15.57 4.84 -14.81
N GLU A 83 16.59 5.66 -14.60
CA GLU A 83 17.37 5.72 -13.36
C GLU A 83 16.55 6.25 -12.17
N GLU A 84 15.74 7.30 -12.39
CA GLU A 84 14.84 7.84 -11.37
C GLU A 84 13.74 6.84 -11.00
N GLN A 85 13.27 6.05 -11.98
CA GLN A 85 12.30 4.98 -11.72
C GLN A 85 12.90 3.90 -10.81
N GLU A 86 14.13 3.46 -11.06
CA GLU A 86 14.80 2.48 -10.20
C GLU A 86 15.02 3.02 -8.79
N ASN A 87 15.50 4.25 -8.65
CA ASN A 87 15.70 4.90 -7.36
C ASN A 87 14.37 5.05 -6.58
N TYR A 88 13.29 5.42 -7.27
CA TYR A 88 11.96 5.49 -6.68
C TYR A 88 11.48 4.12 -6.18
N PHE A 89 11.71 3.04 -6.94
CA PHE A 89 11.34 1.70 -6.52
C PHE A 89 12.17 1.21 -5.34
N LYS A 90 13.48 1.43 -5.32
CA LYS A 90 14.38 1.11 -4.19
C LYS A 90 13.91 1.83 -2.92
N PHE A 91 13.68 3.13 -3.00
CA PHE A 91 13.17 3.92 -1.88
C PHE A 91 11.81 3.43 -1.34
N LYS A 92 10.91 3.06 -2.24
CA LYS A 92 9.61 2.51 -1.85
C LYS A 92 9.72 1.15 -1.18
N GLU A 93 10.63 0.32 -1.64
CA GLU A 93 10.90 -0.99 -1.06
C GLU A 93 11.55 -0.88 0.32
N GLU A 94 12.52 0.01 0.50
CA GLU A 94 13.11 0.32 1.80
C GLU A 94 12.08 0.82 2.81
N LYS A 95 11.21 1.74 2.40
CA LYS A 95 10.09 2.18 3.24
C LYS A 95 9.17 1.03 3.64
N ARG A 96 8.86 0.13 2.72
CA ARG A 96 8.03 -1.05 2.98
C ARG A 96 8.69 -1.98 3.99
N ILE A 97 10.00 -2.23 3.84
CA ILE A 97 10.79 -3.05 4.77
C ILE A 97 10.80 -2.41 6.16
N LYS A 98 11.06 -1.09 6.26
CA LYS A 98 11.03 -0.34 7.53
C LYS A 98 9.67 -0.38 8.22
N ILE A 99 8.56 -0.32 7.47
CA ILE A 99 7.21 -0.42 8.03
C ILE A 99 6.95 -1.85 8.55
N LEU A 100 7.37 -2.85 7.79
CA LEU A 100 7.21 -4.26 8.18
C LEU A 100 8.04 -4.61 9.41
N SER A 101 9.28 -4.11 9.51
CA SER A 101 10.15 -4.32 10.69
C SER A 101 9.55 -3.67 11.94
N LYS A 102 9.09 -2.43 11.84
CA LYS A 102 8.40 -1.75 12.95
C LYS A 102 7.11 -2.46 13.38
N LYS A 103 6.36 -3.00 12.41
CA LYS A 103 5.15 -3.77 12.72
C LYS A 103 5.47 -5.08 13.43
N LYS A 104 6.54 -5.77 13.00
CA LYS A 104 7.03 -6.98 13.69
C LYS A 104 7.51 -6.68 15.11
N GLU A 105 8.28 -5.61 15.27
CA GLU A 105 8.80 -5.18 16.58
C GLU A 105 7.65 -4.80 17.54
N LYS A 106 6.64 -4.10 17.04
CA LYS A 106 5.45 -3.76 17.83
C LYS A 106 4.66 -5.01 18.22
N ALA A 107 4.46 -5.94 17.28
CA ALA A 107 3.79 -7.21 17.57
C ALA A 107 4.57 -8.07 18.57
N LEU A 108 5.91 -8.03 18.54
CA LEU A 108 6.75 -8.75 19.49
C LEU A 108 6.67 -8.13 20.90
N LYS A 109 6.60 -6.81 21.00
CA LYS A 109 6.39 -6.11 22.28
C LYS A 109 5.00 -6.32 22.87
N GLU A 110 3.97 -6.43 22.03
CA GLU A 110 2.61 -6.76 22.48
C GLU A 110 2.44 -8.24 22.85
N ALA A 111 3.29 -9.13 22.32
CA ALA A 111 3.25 -10.57 22.61
C ALA A 111 4.09 -10.99 23.82
N THR A 112 4.83 -10.08 24.44
CA THR A 112 5.57 -10.33 25.69
C THR A 112 4.72 -9.78 26.83
N PRO A 113 4.00 -10.63 27.60
CA PRO A 113 3.38 -10.17 28.83
C PRO A 113 4.51 -9.80 29.79
N GLU A 114 4.41 -8.64 30.41
CA GLU A 114 5.26 -8.25 31.53
C GLU A 114 5.18 -9.36 32.58
N PRO A 115 6.31 -9.81 33.13
CA PRO A 115 6.27 -10.63 34.32
C PRO A 115 5.80 -9.71 35.46
N GLU A 116 4.58 -9.92 35.91
CA GLU A 116 4.12 -9.39 37.18
C GLU A 116 5.09 -9.87 38.25
N ALA A 117 5.79 -8.91 38.82
CA ALA A 117 6.52 -9.06 40.06
C ALA A 117 5.48 -9.23 41.17
N GLU A 118 5.14 -10.48 41.51
CA GLU A 118 4.55 -10.74 42.81
C GLU A 118 5.65 -10.69 43.84
N ALA A 119 5.62 -9.59 44.56
CA ALA A 119 6.34 -9.38 45.77
C ALA A 119 5.83 -10.34 46.87
N THR A 120 6.77 -11.08 47.39
CA THR A 120 6.84 -11.54 48.79
C THR A 120 5.89 -10.80 49.73
N SER A 121 5.06 -11.56 50.40
CA SER A 121 4.66 -11.20 51.73
C SER A 121 5.03 -12.33 52.70
N GLU A 122 5.99 -12.00 53.49
CA GLU A 122 6.30 -12.58 54.78
C GLU A 122 5.06 -13.06 55.52
N ALA A 123 5.10 -14.26 56.02
CA ALA A 123 4.40 -14.60 57.21
C ALA A 123 5.37 -15.27 58.18
N GLU A 124 5.95 -14.42 58.96
CA GLU A 124 6.48 -14.68 60.26
C GLU A 124 5.36 -15.11 61.18
N ALA A 125 5.53 -16.22 61.85
CA ALA A 125 5.17 -16.38 63.26
C ALA A 125 5.33 -17.83 63.69
N THR A 126 6.42 -18.14 64.25
CA THR A 126 6.53 -19.00 65.43
C THR A 126 5.93 -18.22 66.61
N PRO A 127 5.48 -18.85 67.68
CA PRO A 127 6.28 -19.73 68.51
C PRO A 127 5.53 -20.93 69.15
N GLU A 128 6.33 -21.86 69.52
CA GLU A 128 6.11 -22.72 70.71
C GLU A 128 5.72 -21.89 71.96
N PRO A 129 5.21 -22.54 73.05
CA PRO A 129 5.86 -23.62 73.72
C PRO A 129 4.95 -24.59 74.55
N GLU A 130 5.65 -25.62 75.02
CA GLU A 130 5.56 -26.31 76.36
C GLU A 130 4.24 -26.85 76.75
N ALA A 131 4.30 -28.06 77.09
CA ALA A 131 4.74 -28.80 78.28
C ALA A 131 3.58 -29.44 79.03
N GLU A 132 3.93 -30.56 79.48
CA GLU A 132 3.49 -31.26 80.73
C GLU A 132 2.05 -31.78 80.79
N ALA A 133 1.93 -33.04 80.90
CA ALA A 133 1.96 -33.95 82.02
C ALA A 133 1.61 -35.34 81.54
#